data_7cf9314b9c58c9fdf9a12835afa57acb
#
_entry.id   7cf9314b9c58c9fdf9a12835afa57acb
#
_cell.length_a   1.000
_cell.length_b   1.000
_cell.length_c   1.000
_cell.angle_alpha   90.00
_cell.angle_beta   90.00
_cell.angle_gamma   90.00
#
_symmetry.space_group_name_H-M   'P 1'
#
loop_
_entity.id
_entity.type
_entity.pdbx_description
1 polymer ?
#
loop_
_entity_poly.entity_id
_entity_poly.type
_entity_poly.pdbx_seq_one_letter_code
_entity_poly.pdbx_strand_id
1 'polypeptide(L)'
;DDDTVDRTELAKELSHKYTEILIDEYQDTNKAQDMLFRAISDNEENLFIVGDVKQSIYGFRLAMPEIFLQKRKHLPDFNGKNYPAKINLDENFRSRKEVTEYINYVFSRVMSEDSCGINYDDSESLKAGADYEKSAFPCAELHIVDKSKIDCEYLPEASHIADIINKLVAEKMPVKTKSGYRPVMYKDICILMRGLNDADDYFD
;
A
#
# COMPACT_ATOMS: atom_id res chain seq x y z
N ASP A 1 -7.84 -14.59 27.91
CA ASP A 1 -6.67 -13.93 27.33
C ASP A 1 -5.50 -14.89 27.33
N ASP A 2 -5.56 -15.90 26.47
CA ASP A 2 -4.52 -16.91 26.38
C ASP A 2 -3.73 -16.69 25.08
N ASP A 3 -2.80 -15.72 25.12
CA ASP A 3 -1.86 -15.44 24.05
C ASP A 3 -0.67 -16.42 24.03
N THR A 4 -0.73 -17.48 24.85
CA THR A 4 0.29 -18.51 24.85
C THR A 4 0.03 -19.50 23.72
N VAL A 5 0.94 -19.57 22.77
CA VAL A 5 0.93 -20.60 21.73
C VAL A 5 1.56 -21.86 22.30
N ASP A 6 0.76 -22.87 22.58
CA ASP A 6 1.27 -24.21 22.93
C ASP A 6 1.97 -24.81 21.70
N ARG A 7 3.30 -24.85 21.77
CA ARG A 7 4.12 -25.32 20.65
C ARG A 7 4.19 -26.84 20.62
N THR A 8 3.84 -27.41 19.48
CA THR A 8 4.09 -28.83 19.21
C THR A 8 5.60 -29.11 19.12
N GLU A 9 6.02 -30.34 19.24
CA GLU A 9 7.44 -30.73 19.07
C GLU A 9 7.95 -30.34 17.68
N LEU A 10 7.12 -30.48 16.63
CA LEU A 10 7.45 -30.04 15.28
C LEU A 10 7.66 -28.51 15.21
N ALA A 11 6.83 -27.73 15.87
CA ALA A 11 6.99 -26.27 15.91
C ALA A 11 8.29 -25.86 16.61
N LYS A 12 8.65 -26.54 17.70
CA LYS A 12 9.92 -26.32 18.39
C LYS A 12 11.12 -26.68 17.52
N GLU A 13 11.04 -27.81 16.79
CA GLU A 13 12.08 -28.20 15.85
C GLU A 13 12.25 -27.15 14.73
N LEU A 14 11.14 -26.66 14.18
CA LEU A 14 11.15 -25.62 13.14
C LEU A 14 11.69 -24.28 13.65
N SER A 15 11.38 -23.90 14.88
CA SER A 15 11.87 -22.63 15.44
C SER A 15 13.39 -22.56 15.57
N HIS A 16 14.05 -23.71 15.73
CA HIS A 16 15.52 -23.81 15.74
C HIS A 16 16.14 -23.96 14.35
N LYS A 17 15.31 -24.24 13.34
CA LYS A 17 15.78 -24.45 11.96
C LYS A 17 16.04 -23.15 11.22
N TYR A 18 15.24 -22.13 11.49
CA TYR A 18 15.30 -20.86 10.77
C TYR A 18 16.05 -19.82 11.59
N THR A 19 17.12 -19.28 11.01
CA THR A 19 17.89 -18.17 11.61
C THR A 19 17.08 -16.88 11.60
N GLU A 20 16.35 -16.65 10.52
CA GLU A 20 15.49 -15.46 10.34
C GLU A 20 14.22 -15.87 9.59
N ILE A 21 13.10 -15.27 9.96
CA ILE A 21 11.79 -15.41 9.32
C ILE A 21 11.35 -14.02 8.91
N LEU A 22 11.28 -13.80 7.59
CA LEU A 22 10.89 -12.50 7.01
C LEU A 22 9.46 -12.59 6.49
N ILE A 23 8.61 -11.66 6.91
CA ILE A 23 7.21 -11.61 6.54
C ILE A 23 6.91 -10.22 6.00
N ASP A 24 6.46 -10.18 4.76
CA ASP A 24 6.03 -8.95 4.09
C ASP A 24 4.50 -8.81 4.13
N GLU A 25 3.99 -7.59 3.92
CA GLU A 25 2.57 -7.27 3.92
C GLU A 25 1.83 -7.77 5.17
N TYR A 26 2.46 -7.57 6.34
CA TYR A 26 1.95 -8.15 7.60
C TYR A 26 0.57 -7.62 8.01
N GLN A 27 0.14 -6.46 7.51
CA GLN A 27 -1.19 -5.91 7.73
C GLN A 27 -2.31 -6.81 7.14
N ASP A 28 -1.97 -7.71 6.21
CA ASP A 28 -2.91 -8.65 5.61
C ASP A 28 -2.93 -10.03 6.30
N THR A 29 -2.20 -10.15 7.41
CA THR A 29 -2.13 -11.37 8.22
C THR A 29 -3.41 -11.55 9.03
N ASN A 30 -3.92 -12.77 9.09
CA ASN A 30 -4.98 -13.16 10.01
C ASN A 30 -4.43 -13.81 11.29
N LYS A 31 -5.30 -14.01 12.29
CA LYS A 31 -4.91 -14.58 13.58
C LYS A 31 -4.24 -15.96 13.46
N ALA A 32 -4.72 -16.82 12.56
CA ALA A 32 -4.15 -18.16 12.39
C ALA A 32 -2.73 -18.10 11.80
N GLN A 33 -2.50 -17.20 10.87
CA GLN A 33 -1.17 -16.97 10.30
C GLN A 33 -0.21 -16.35 11.33
N ASP A 34 -0.65 -15.37 12.13
CA ASP A 34 0.16 -14.81 13.22
C ASP A 34 0.56 -15.90 14.23
N MET A 35 -0.40 -16.72 14.66
CA MET A 35 -0.12 -17.86 15.55
C MET A 35 0.88 -18.84 14.94
N LEU A 36 0.77 -19.13 13.64
CA LEU A 36 1.73 -19.99 12.94
C LEU A 36 3.14 -19.38 12.96
N PHE A 37 3.27 -18.11 12.59
CA PHE A 37 4.57 -17.41 12.58
C PHE A 37 5.20 -17.39 13.97
N ARG A 38 4.42 -17.12 15.01
CA ARG A 38 4.88 -17.17 16.40
C ARG A 38 5.28 -18.58 16.82
N ALA A 39 4.55 -19.61 16.39
CA ALA A 39 4.84 -20.99 16.74
C ALA A 39 6.18 -21.49 16.17
N ILE A 40 6.51 -21.10 14.93
CA ILE A 40 7.74 -21.51 14.23
C ILE A 40 8.92 -20.56 14.43
N SER A 41 8.74 -19.47 15.16
CA SER A 41 9.81 -18.52 15.49
C SER A 41 10.48 -18.88 16.81
N ASP A 42 11.68 -18.39 17.04
CA ASP A 42 12.34 -18.48 18.35
C ASP A 42 11.89 -17.33 19.25
N ASN A 43 10.74 -17.52 19.91
CA ASN A 43 10.09 -16.51 20.76
C ASN A 43 9.92 -15.13 20.13
N GLU A 44 9.69 -15.09 18.83
CA GLU A 44 9.61 -13.89 17.98
C GLU A 44 10.96 -13.12 17.84
N GLU A 45 12.05 -13.61 18.41
CA GLU A 45 13.36 -12.93 18.35
C GLU A 45 13.99 -12.97 16.95
N ASN A 46 13.61 -13.95 16.13
CA ASN A 46 14.07 -14.09 14.75
C ASN A 46 13.00 -13.70 13.71
N LEU A 47 11.95 -12.96 14.12
CA LEU A 47 10.94 -12.42 13.19
C LEU A 47 11.35 -11.03 12.69
N PHE A 48 11.36 -10.86 11.38
CA PHE A 48 11.43 -9.56 10.73
C PHE A 48 10.14 -9.35 9.93
N ILE A 49 9.30 -8.43 10.40
CA ILE A 49 7.99 -8.18 9.81
C ILE A 49 7.94 -6.78 9.19
N VAL A 50 7.39 -6.69 7.99
CA VAL A 50 7.19 -5.45 7.25
C VAL A 50 5.73 -5.31 6.88
N GLY A 51 5.20 -4.11 6.94
CA GLY A 51 3.82 -3.83 6.56
C GLY A 51 3.47 -2.35 6.65
N ASP A 52 2.32 -2.02 6.13
CA ASP A 52 1.73 -0.69 6.22
C ASP A 52 0.22 -0.82 6.45
N VAL A 53 -0.23 -0.49 7.66
CA VAL A 53 -1.65 -0.61 8.04
C VAL A 53 -2.58 0.15 7.10
N LYS A 54 -2.12 1.28 6.54
CA LYS A 54 -2.87 2.09 5.57
C LYS A 54 -3.18 1.34 4.27
N GLN A 55 -2.42 0.27 3.97
CA GLN A 55 -2.57 -0.55 2.77
C GLN A 55 -3.39 -1.83 3.02
N SER A 56 -3.94 -2.03 4.22
CA SER A 56 -4.78 -3.19 4.50
C SER A 56 -6.09 -3.11 3.74
N ILE A 57 -6.26 -3.97 2.73
CA ILE A 57 -7.44 -4.04 1.87
C ILE A 57 -8.11 -5.42 1.88
N TYR A 58 -7.53 -6.40 2.59
CA TYR A 58 -7.98 -7.79 2.60
C TYR A 58 -8.85 -8.15 3.81
N GLY A 59 -9.56 -7.18 4.41
CA GLY A 59 -10.53 -7.44 5.48
C GLY A 59 -11.58 -8.51 5.12
N PHE A 60 -11.99 -8.58 3.84
CA PHE A 60 -12.90 -9.61 3.34
C PHE A 60 -12.28 -11.03 3.32
N ARG A 61 -10.96 -11.15 3.49
CA ARG A 61 -10.22 -12.41 3.68
C ARG A 61 -9.79 -12.62 5.13
N LEU A 62 -10.45 -11.92 6.06
CA LEU A 62 -10.17 -12.00 7.50
C LEU A 62 -8.79 -11.46 7.90
N ALA A 63 -8.20 -10.57 7.11
CA ALA A 63 -7.02 -9.83 7.53
C ALA A 63 -7.33 -9.02 8.79
N MET A 64 -6.38 -9.00 9.72
CA MET A 64 -6.52 -8.36 11.03
C MET A 64 -5.35 -7.37 11.24
N PRO A 65 -5.44 -6.17 10.64
CA PRO A 65 -4.39 -5.14 10.77
C PRO A 65 -4.15 -4.72 12.22
N GLU A 66 -5.12 -4.96 13.12
CA GLU A 66 -5.00 -4.69 14.55
C GLU A 66 -3.84 -5.47 15.19
N ILE A 67 -3.52 -6.67 14.69
CA ILE A 67 -2.38 -7.47 15.16
C ILE A 67 -1.07 -6.73 14.92
N PHE A 68 -0.92 -6.15 13.71
CA PHE A 68 0.26 -5.36 13.37
C PHE A 68 0.32 -4.04 14.15
N LEU A 69 -0.83 -3.36 14.30
CA LEU A 69 -0.93 -2.14 15.13
C LEU A 69 -0.52 -2.40 16.58
N GLN A 70 -0.92 -3.51 17.17
CA GLN A 70 -0.53 -3.87 18.52
C GLN A 70 0.99 -4.08 18.64
N LYS A 71 1.60 -4.83 17.71
CA LYS A 71 3.07 -5.00 17.67
C LYS A 71 3.78 -3.65 17.53
N ARG A 72 3.33 -2.81 16.58
CA ARG A 72 3.87 -1.45 16.37
C ARG A 72 3.78 -0.57 17.64
N LYS A 73 2.68 -0.67 18.38
CA LYS A 73 2.45 0.12 19.61
C LYS A 73 3.36 -0.31 20.78
N HIS A 74 3.62 -1.61 20.90
CA HIS A 74 4.40 -2.15 22.02
C HIS A 74 5.90 -2.08 21.80
N LEU A 75 6.37 -2.07 20.55
CA LEU A 75 7.80 -2.03 20.27
C LEU A 75 8.36 -0.59 20.34
N PRO A 76 9.50 -0.40 21.01
CA PRO A 76 10.20 0.87 21.03
C PRO A 76 10.83 1.16 19.68
N ASP A 77 11.06 2.44 19.37
CA ASP A 77 11.83 2.82 18.20
C ASP A 77 13.27 2.32 18.29
N PHE A 78 13.82 1.89 17.14
CA PHE A 78 15.19 1.42 17.07
C PHE A 78 16.19 2.57 17.28
N ASN A 79 17.08 2.42 18.23
CA ASN A 79 18.11 3.41 18.58
C ASN A 79 19.54 2.99 18.20
N GLY A 80 19.68 1.95 17.37
CA GLY A 80 20.97 1.38 16.97
C GLY A 80 21.46 0.23 17.86
N LYS A 81 20.77 -0.08 18.96
CA LYS A 81 21.24 -1.07 19.95
C LYS A 81 20.12 -1.91 20.57
N ASN A 82 18.93 -1.33 20.78
CA ASN A 82 17.83 -2.03 21.43
C ASN A 82 17.19 -3.09 20.54
N TYR A 83 16.78 -4.19 21.16
CA TYR A 83 16.13 -5.29 20.49
C TYR A 83 15.15 -5.98 21.44
N PRO A 84 13.91 -6.33 21.06
CA PRO A 84 13.26 -6.02 19.77
C PRO A 84 12.92 -4.53 19.63
N ALA A 85 12.74 -4.06 18.38
CA ALA A 85 12.46 -2.67 18.08
C ALA A 85 11.70 -2.51 16.74
N LYS A 86 11.11 -1.34 16.53
CA LYS A 86 10.49 -0.97 15.24
C LYS A 86 11.32 0.10 14.53
N ILE A 87 11.24 0.07 13.20
CA ILE A 87 11.81 1.09 12.29
C ILE A 87 10.66 1.62 11.44
N ASN A 88 10.44 2.92 11.44
CA ASN A 88 9.48 3.58 10.58
C ASN A 88 10.14 3.96 9.26
N LEU A 89 9.56 3.50 8.14
CA LEU A 89 9.98 3.87 6.79
C LEU A 89 8.93 4.82 6.23
N ASP A 90 9.20 6.11 6.27
CA ASP A 90 8.24 7.17 5.91
C ASP A 90 8.56 7.84 4.55
N GLU A 91 9.70 7.54 3.95
CA GLU A 91 10.10 8.10 2.66
C GLU A 91 9.60 7.26 1.49
N ASN A 92 8.90 7.91 0.56
CA ASN A 92 8.43 7.32 -0.69
C ASN A 92 9.38 7.67 -1.85
N PHE A 93 10.09 6.65 -2.35
CA PHE A 93 11.02 6.78 -3.47
C PHE A 93 10.41 6.44 -4.84
N ARG A 94 9.14 6.06 -4.87
CA ARG A 94 8.43 5.63 -6.08
C ARG A 94 7.70 6.78 -6.78
N SER A 95 7.11 7.66 -6.00
CA SER A 95 6.19 8.68 -6.50
C SER A 95 6.80 10.06 -6.49
N ARG A 96 6.28 10.94 -7.36
CA ARG A 96 6.59 12.38 -7.32
C ARG A 96 6.03 13.01 -6.05
N LYS A 97 6.66 14.09 -5.63
CA LYS A 97 6.25 14.88 -4.46
C LYS A 97 4.78 15.32 -4.58
N GLU A 98 4.38 15.81 -5.73
CA GLU A 98 3.02 16.30 -5.97
C GLU A 98 1.97 15.17 -5.84
N VAL A 99 2.34 13.92 -6.17
CA VAL A 99 1.48 12.75 -5.99
C VAL A 99 1.36 12.41 -4.50
N THR A 100 2.47 12.37 -3.76
CA THR A 100 2.44 12.10 -2.32
C THR A 100 1.71 13.20 -1.54
N GLU A 101 1.86 14.47 -1.92
CA GLU A 101 1.13 15.59 -1.33
C GLU A 101 -0.39 15.48 -1.59
N TYR A 102 -0.78 15.08 -2.80
CA TYR A 102 -2.19 14.85 -3.12
C TYR A 102 -2.77 13.69 -2.31
N ILE A 103 -2.04 12.59 -2.18
CA ILE A 103 -2.42 11.44 -1.35
C ILE A 103 -2.60 11.90 0.11
N ASN A 104 -1.61 12.59 0.68
CA ASN A 104 -1.68 13.13 2.03
C ASN A 104 -2.90 14.05 2.22
N TYR A 105 -3.17 14.92 1.23
CA TYR A 105 -4.32 15.81 1.25
C TYR A 105 -5.65 15.05 1.32
N VAL A 106 -5.81 14.00 0.55
CA VAL A 106 -7.04 13.18 0.54
C VAL A 106 -7.16 12.40 1.84
N PHE A 107 -6.13 11.64 2.19
CA PHE A 107 -6.19 10.70 3.30
C PHE A 107 -6.27 11.39 4.67
N SER A 108 -5.68 12.55 4.85
CA SER A 108 -5.87 13.36 6.07
C SER A 108 -7.32 13.80 6.32
N ARG A 109 -8.20 13.64 5.32
CA ARG A 109 -9.63 13.99 5.42
C ARG A 109 -10.56 12.81 5.51
N VAL A 110 -10.13 11.65 5.03
CA VAL A 110 -10.99 10.45 4.95
C VAL A 110 -10.58 9.37 5.93
N MET A 111 -9.33 9.35 6.39
CA MET A 111 -8.86 8.37 7.38
C MET A 111 -8.92 8.95 8.78
N SER A 112 -9.58 8.21 9.67
CA SER A 112 -9.65 8.49 11.10
C SER A 112 -9.64 7.19 11.89
N GLU A 113 -9.37 7.26 13.18
CA GLU A 113 -9.42 6.10 14.07
C GLU A 113 -10.79 5.40 14.01
N ASP A 114 -11.87 6.17 13.91
CA ASP A 114 -13.23 5.63 13.82
C ASP A 114 -13.52 4.92 12.49
N SER A 115 -12.89 5.35 11.38
CA SER A 115 -13.17 4.82 10.05
C SER A 115 -12.28 3.64 9.67
N CYS A 116 -11.03 3.62 10.14
CA CYS A 116 -10.03 2.64 9.71
C CYS A 116 -9.01 2.25 10.81
N GLY A 117 -9.26 2.64 12.06
CA GLY A 117 -8.42 2.25 13.20
C GLY A 117 -7.13 3.04 13.37
N ILE A 118 -6.86 4.03 12.51
CA ILE A 118 -5.71 4.94 12.61
C ILE A 118 -6.10 6.36 12.20
N ASN A 119 -5.44 7.35 12.82
CA ASN A 119 -5.52 8.73 12.37
C ASN A 119 -4.40 9.00 11.37
N TYR A 120 -4.75 9.64 10.24
CA TYR A 120 -3.76 10.07 9.25
C TYR A 120 -3.17 11.42 9.64
N ASP A 121 -2.14 11.39 10.48
CA ASP A 121 -1.41 12.54 10.95
C ASP A 121 0.01 12.63 10.32
N ASP A 122 0.86 13.50 10.84
CA ASP A 122 2.23 13.69 10.34
C ASP A 122 3.09 12.42 10.44
N SER A 123 2.78 11.50 11.37
CA SER A 123 3.49 10.23 11.52
C SER A 123 3.13 9.20 10.45
N GLU A 124 1.95 9.34 9.85
CA GLU A 124 1.43 8.48 8.79
C GLU A 124 1.59 9.10 7.40
N SER A 125 1.91 10.38 7.33
CA SER A 125 2.08 11.10 6.06
C SER A 125 3.26 10.60 5.26
N LEU A 126 3.05 10.46 3.95
CA LEU A 126 4.10 10.08 3.00
C LEU A 126 5.08 11.25 2.80
N LYS A 127 6.37 10.99 2.96
CA LYS A 127 7.44 11.94 2.63
C LYS A 127 8.05 11.59 1.28
N ALA A 128 8.18 12.59 0.41
CA ALA A 128 8.81 12.37 -0.89
C ALA A 128 10.33 12.20 -0.72
N GLY A 129 10.83 11.00 -1.00
CA GLY A 129 12.27 10.68 -1.00
C GLY A 129 12.86 10.61 -2.41
N ALA A 130 12.02 10.60 -3.47
CA ALA A 130 12.49 10.54 -4.83
C ALA A 130 12.61 11.93 -5.46
N ASP A 131 13.67 12.11 -6.23
CA ASP A 131 13.89 13.31 -7.01
C ASP A 131 13.40 13.13 -8.45
N TYR A 132 12.52 14.04 -8.90
CA TYR A 132 11.94 14.05 -10.22
C TYR A 132 12.09 15.42 -10.86
N GLU A 133 12.35 15.46 -12.16
CA GLU A 133 12.30 16.70 -12.92
C GLU A 133 10.90 17.32 -12.89
N LYS A 134 10.84 18.65 -12.94
CA LYS A 134 9.56 19.36 -12.95
C LYS A 134 8.71 18.90 -14.14
N SER A 135 7.47 18.48 -13.86
CA SER A 135 6.53 18.08 -14.91
C SER A 135 5.86 19.28 -15.55
N ALA A 136 5.68 19.21 -16.87
CA ALA A 136 4.79 20.12 -17.62
C ALA A 136 3.33 19.63 -17.56
N PHE A 137 3.09 18.39 -17.09
CA PHE A 137 1.78 17.78 -16.97
C PHE A 137 1.32 17.83 -15.51
N PRO A 138 0.01 17.91 -15.27
CA PRO A 138 -0.54 17.69 -13.93
C PRO A 138 -0.07 16.34 -13.36
N CYS A 139 0.32 16.32 -12.11
CA CYS A 139 0.80 15.09 -11.44
C CYS A 139 -0.31 14.37 -10.69
N ALA A 140 -1.41 15.05 -10.39
CA ALA A 140 -2.64 14.52 -9.84
C ALA A 140 -3.82 15.36 -10.34
N GLU A 141 -4.90 14.71 -10.73
CA GLU A 141 -6.12 15.34 -11.22
C GLU A 141 -7.35 14.66 -10.62
N LEU A 142 -8.39 15.43 -10.38
CA LEU A 142 -9.71 14.94 -10.02
C LEU A 142 -10.68 15.23 -11.17
N HIS A 143 -11.21 14.20 -11.80
CA HIS A 143 -12.21 14.32 -12.85
C HIS A 143 -13.58 13.92 -12.31
N ILE A 144 -14.59 14.76 -12.58
CA ILE A 144 -15.98 14.50 -12.20
C ILE A 144 -16.80 14.39 -13.48
N VAL A 145 -17.35 13.22 -13.73
CA VAL A 145 -18.16 12.92 -14.91
C VAL A 145 -19.64 12.92 -14.55
N ASP A 146 -20.42 13.80 -15.18
CA ASP A 146 -21.88 13.87 -15.01
C ASP A 146 -22.56 12.90 -16.00
N LYS A 147 -22.91 11.72 -15.51
CA LYS A 147 -23.53 10.66 -16.31
C LYS A 147 -24.89 11.07 -16.93
N SER A 148 -25.57 12.07 -16.38
CA SER A 148 -26.88 12.50 -16.87
C SER A 148 -26.84 13.27 -18.19
N LYS A 149 -25.68 13.70 -18.63
CA LYS A 149 -25.48 14.57 -19.79
C LYS A 149 -24.83 13.91 -21.00
N ILE A 150 -24.50 12.62 -20.88
CA ILE A 150 -23.75 11.92 -21.91
C ILE A 150 -24.61 10.77 -22.46
N ASP A 151 -24.97 10.90 -23.73
CA ASP A 151 -25.63 9.83 -24.49
C ASP A 151 -24.55 9.14 -25.32
N CYS A 152 -23.98 8.04 -24.78
CA CYS A 152 -22.92 7.28 -25.43
C CYS A 152 -23.16 5.77 -25.28
N GLU A 153 -22.61 5.01 -26.22
CA GLU A 153 -22.68 3.55 -26.29
C GLU A 153 -21.92 2.87 -25.14
N TYR A 154 -20.86 3.51 -24.64
CA TYR A 154 -20.02 3.04 -23.55
C TYR A 154 -20.25 3.84 -22.27
N LEU A 155 -19.74 3.33 -21.14
CA LEU A 155 -19.74 4.08 -19.88
C LEU A 155 -19.01 5.43 -20.06
N PRO A 156 -19.64 6.54 -19.67
CA PRO A 156 -19.05 7.88 -19.82
C PRO A 156 -17.67 8.02 -19.17
N GLU A 157 -17.45 7.32 -18.06
CA GLU A 157 -16.14 7.27 -17.39
C GLU A 157 -15.09 6.56 -18.25
N ALA A 158 -15.44 5.43 -18.88
CA ALA A 158 -14.51 4.67 -19.71
C ALA A 158 -14.06 5.52 -20.92
N SER A 159 -15.00 6.14 -21.63
CA SER A 159 -14.70 7.08 -22.73
C SER A 159 -13.81 8.23 -22.28
N HIS A 160 -14.11 8.82 -21.13
CA HIS A 160 -13.30 9.92 -20.60
C HIS A 160 -11.88 9.50 -20.23
N ILE A 161 -11.71 8.31 -19.63
CA ILE A 161 -10.40 7.74 -19.30
C ILE A 161 -9.61 7.44 -20.59
N ALA A 162 -10.27 6.86 -21.60
CA ALA A 162 -9.65 6.61 -22.91
C ALA A 162 -9.13 7.90 -23.55
N ASP A 163 -9.90 8.98 -23.51
CA ASP A 163 -9.49 10.29 -24.02
C ASP A 163 -8.26 10.83 -23.29
N ILE A 164 -8.24 10.73 -21.96
CA ILE A 164 -7.08 11.14 -21.15
C ILE A 164 -5.85 10.32 -21.52
N ILE A 165 -5.97 9.00 -21.61
CA ILE A 165 -4.86 8.09 -21.95
C ILE A 165 -4.32 8.43 -23.34
N ASN A 166 -5.20 8.56 -24.32
CA ASN A 166 -4.81 8.90 -25.69
C ASN A 166 -4.11 10.27 -25.77
N LYS A 167 -4.59 11.26 -25.02
CA LYS A 167 -3.97 12.57 -24.92
C LYS A 167 -2.55 12.46 -24.34
N LEU A 168 -2.36 11.76 -23.22
CA LEU A 168 -1.04 11.60 -22.59
C LEU A 168 -0.03 10.94 -23.54
N VAL A 169 -0.47 9.92 -24.29
CA VAL A 169 0.36 9.23 -25.29
C VAL A 169 0.70 10.14 -26.46
N ALA A 170 -0.31 10.87 -27.01
CA ALA A 170 -0.11 11.80 -28.12
C ALA A 170 0.83 12.97 -27.77
N GLU A 171 0.70 13.51 -26.57
CA GLU A 171 1.54 14.59 -26.04
C GLU A 171 2.90 14.10 -25.54
N LYS A 172 3.16 12.78 -25.60
CA LYS A 172 4.44 12.15 -25.21
C LYS A 172 4.84 12.48 -23.76
N MET A 173 3.90 12.39 -22.82
CA MET A 173 4.20 12.61 -21.39
C MET A 173 5.47 11.85 -20.98
N PRO A 174 6.45 12.49 -20.31
CA PRO A 174 7.70 11.83 -19.94
C PRO A 174 7.53 10.87 -18.78
N VAL A 175 7.99 9.64 -18.94
CA VAL A 175 8.05 8.59 -17.91
C VAL A 175 9.50 8.34 -17.53
N LYS A 176 9.80 8.38 -16.22
CA LYS A 176 11.13 8.07 -15.67
C LYS A 176 11.43 6.58 -15.78
N THR A 177 12.62 6.25 -16.25
CA THR A 177 13.12 4.88 -16.35
C THR A 177 14.49 4.79 -15.68
N LYS A 178 15.06 3.59 -15.60
CA LYS A 178 16.44 3.41 -15.08
C LYS A 178 17.50 4.17 -15.90
N SER A 179 17.24 4.44 -17.17
CA SER A 179 18.17 5.09 -18.11
C SER A 179 17.83 6.55 -18.42
N GLY A 180 16.88 7.15 -17.70
CA GLY A 180 16.42 8.52 -17.95
C GLY A 180 14.93 8.59 -18.25
N TYR A 181 14.51 9.55 -19.07
CA TYR A 181 13.11 9.74 -19.45
C TYR A 181 12.82 9.27 -20.86
N ARG A 182 11.62 8.73 -21.09
CA ARG A 182 11.06 8.40 -22.41
C ARG A 182 9.59 8.79 -22.50
N PRO A 183 9.01 8.89 -23.69
CA PRO A 183 7.57 9.03 -23.85
C PRO A 183 6.80 7.89 -23.19
N VAL A 184 5.63 8.21 -22.63
CA VAL A 184 4.67 7.23 -22.09
C VAL A 184 4.16 6.32 -23.20
N MET A 185 3.91 5.07 -22.85
CA MET A 185 3.24 4.08 -23.71
C MET A 185 2.04 3.53 -22.96
N TYR A 186 1.05 2.97 -23.65
CA TYR A 186 -0.14 2.38 -23.03
C TYR A 186 0.19 1.39 -21.89
N LYS A 187 1.23 0.59 -22.05
CA LYS A 187 1.69 -0.38 -21.01
C LYS A 187 2.22 0.25 -19.72
N ASP A 188 2.45 1.56 -19.70
CA ASP A 188 2.91 2.29 -18.51
C ASP A 188 1.74 2.80 -17.67
N ILE A 189 0.51 2.64 -18.16
CA ILE A 189 -0.71 3.15 -17.56
C ILE A 189 -1.51 1.98 -16.99
N CYS A 190 -2.06 2.18 -15.80
CA CYS A 190 -2.89 1.19 -15.13
C CYS A 190 -4.18 1.86 -14.67
N ILE A 191 -5.33 1.21 -14.92
CA ILE A 191 -6.64 1.63 -14.41
C ILE A 191 -6.95 0.76 -13.21
N LEU A 192 -7.14 1.39 -12.04
CA LEU A 192 -7.53 0.72 -10.82
C LEU A 192 -9.03 0.90 -10.59
N MET A 193 -9.75 -0.19 -10.41
CA MET A 193 -11.19 -0.20 -10.17
C MET A 193 -11.53 -0.95 -8.89
N ARG A 194 -12.63 -0.55 -8.23
CA ARG A 194 -13.10 -1.22 -7.02
C ARG A 194 -13.65 -2.64 -7.30
N GLY A 195 -14.20 -2.86 -8.47
CA GLY A 195 -14.77 -4.13 -8.93
C GLY A 195 -14.59 -4.28 -10.43
N LEU A 196 -14.77 -5.50 -10.95
CA LEU A 196 -14.58 -5.82 -12.36
C LEU A 196 -15.93 -6.02 -13.11
N ASN A 197 -17.06 -5.67 -12.52
CA ASN A 197 -18.37 -5.92 -13.12
C ASN A 197 -18.55 -5.21 -14.47
N ASP A 198 -17.95 -4.02 -14.62
CA ASP A 198 -18.04 -3.19 -15.82
C ASP A 198 -16.67 -3.11 -16.54
N ALA A 199 -15.79 -4.10 -16.30
CA ALA A 199 -14.43 -4.07 -16.84
C ALA A 199 -14.40 -4.15 -18.37
N ASP A 200 -15.37 -4.85 -18.98
CA ASP A 200 -15.44 -5.01 -20.43
C ASP A 200 -15.56 -3.67 -21.16
N ASP A 201 -16.28 -2.69 -20.58
CA ASP A 201 -16.42 -1.35 -21.15
C ASP A 201 -15.09 -0.55 -21.18
N TYR A 202 -14.06 -1.02 -20.50
CA TYR A 202 -12.72 -0.43 -20.45
C TYR A 202 -11.71 -1.13 -21.36
N PHE A 203 -12.09 -2.29 -21.95
CA PHE A 203 -11.20 -3.09 -22.81
C PHE A 203 -11.49 -2.91 -24.31
N ASP A 204 -12.65 -2.38 -24.68
CA ASP A 204 -13.06 -2.08 -26.05
C ASP A 204 -12.71 -0.65 -26.46
#